data_6cf688966789b3d2350d262f512b4ec8
#
_entry.id   6cf688966789b3d2350d262f512b4ec8
#
_cell.length_a   1.000
_cell.length_b   1.000
_cell.length_c   1.000
_cell.angle_alpha   90.00
_cell.angle_beta   90.00
_cell.angle_gamma   90.00
#
_symmetry.space_group_name_H-M   'P 1'
#
loop_
_entity.id
_entity.type
_entity.pdbx_description
1 polymer ?
#
loop_
_entity_poly.entity_id
_entity_poly.type
_entity_poly.pdbx_seq_one_letter_code
_entity_poly.pdbx_strand_id
1 'polypeptide(L)'
;MELFYSLQGEGYHQGKAAFFIRLAGCDVGCVWCDVKDSWDATKHPIISTDEIVKSALAHPGRLAIITGGEPTLHDLTHLTAELEAAGFETNIETSGSSPLTGDWDWVCVSPKKFKAPLPENLQYASELKVVIFNVHDFEWAETYAKQVPPYCKLYLQPEWDKSAQITPLVIEYIKANPKWELSAQLHKYIQVP
;
A
#
# COMPACT_ATOMS: atom_id res chain seq x y z
N MET A 1 -8.41 -4.45 -12.29
CA MET A 1 -7.97 -5.83 -12.04
C MET A 1 -8.91 -6.54 -11.09
N GLU A 2 -9.08 -6.09 -9.87
CA GLU A 2 -10.00 -6.68 -8.90
C GLU A 2 -10.71 -5.60 -8.09
N LEU A 3 -11.98 -5.87 -7.77
CA LEU A 3 -12.77 -5.09 -6.81
C LEU A 3 -13.30 -6.07 -5.76
N PHE A 4 -12.99 -5.85 -4.48
CA PHE A 4 -13.46 -6.74 -3.42
C PHE A 4 -13.58 -6.00 -2.08
N TYR A 5 -14.41 -6.52 -1.19
CA TYR A 5 -14.60 -6.02 0.16
C TYR A 5 -14.03 -6.99 1.17
N SER A 6 -13.09 -6.53 1.98
CA SER A 6 -12.35 -7.37 2.92
C SER A 6 -11.88 -6.56 4.13
N LEU A 7 -10.93 -7.12 4.89
CA LEU A 7 -10.21 -6.42 5.94
C LEU A 7 -8.83 -5.98 5.43
N GLN A 8 -8.44 -4.73 5.74
CA GLN A 8 -7.05 -4.32 5.54
C GLN A 8 -6.14 -5.16 6.43
N GLY A 9 -5.20 -5.85 5.83
CA GLY A 9 -4.28 -6.76 6.51
C GLY A 9 -2.96 -6.13 6.94
N GLU A 10 -2.70 -4.86 6.58
CA GLU A 10 -1.37 -4.24 6.70
C GLU A 10 -1.46 -2.82 7.26
N GLY A 11 -0.36 -2.35 7.85
CA GLY A 11 -0.13 -0.96 8.23
C GLY A 11 -1.13 -0.39 9.23
N TYR A 12 -1.35 0.91 9.14
CA TYR A 12 -2.17 1.67 10.08
C TYR A 12 -3.64 1.24 10.12
N HIS A 13 -4.19 0.91 8.98
CA HIS A 13 -5.60 0.51 8.88
C HIS A 13 -5.85 -0.99 9.10
N GLN A 14 -4.84 -1.74 9.56
CA GLN A 14 -4.97 -3.17 9.81
C GLN A 14 -6.20 -3.51 10.66
N GLY A 15 -7.00 -4.46 10.20
CA GLY A 15 -8.23 -4.91 10.84
C GLY A 15 -9.48 -4.10 10.47
N LYS A 16 -9.36 -2.96 9.78
CA LYS A 16 -10.51 -2.20 9.30
C LYS A 16 -11.14 -2.87 8.07
N ALA A 17 -12.48 -2.87 8.01
CA ALA A 17 -13.20 -3.27 6.81
C ALA A 17 -13.02 -2.21 5.71
N ALA A 18 -12.61 -2.64 4.52
CA ALA A 18 -12.30 -1.77 3.41
C ALA A 18 -12.75 -2.34 2.06
N PHE A 19 -13.06 -1.45 1.13
CA PHE A 19 -13.27 -1.79 -0.26
C PHE A 19 -11.96 -1.60 -1.03
N PHE A 20 -11.46 -2.69 -1.59
CA PHE A 20 -10.19 -2.69 -2.32
C PHE A 20 -10.42 -2.48 -3.81
N ILE A 21 -9.68 -1.54 -4.39
CA ILE A 21 -9.62 -1.24 -5.81
C ILE A 21 -8.21 -1.57 -6.28
N ARG A 22 -8.01 -2.79 -6.78
CA ARG A 22 -6.73 -3.26 -7.28
C ARG A 22 -6.60 -2.96 -8.76
N LEU A 23 -5.73 -2.03 -9.10
CA LEU A 23 -5.45 -1.62 -10.48
C LEU A 23 -4.40 -2.55 -11.11
N ALA A 24 -4.41 -2.66 -12.43
CA ALA A 24 -3.40 -3.37 -13.19
C ALA A 24 -2.40 -2.38 -13.83
N GLY A 25 -1.22 -2.88 -14.13
CA GLY A 25 -0.07 -2.11 -14.61
C GLY A 25 0.96 -1.89 -13.50
N CYS A 26 2.19 -2.37 -13.72
CA CYS A 26 3.31 -2.15 -12.80
C CYS A 26 4.63 -2.17 -13.56
N ASP A 27 5.46 -1.15 -13.35
CA ASP A 27 6.78 -1.02 -13.94
C ASP A 27 7.93 -1.13 -12.90
N VAL A 28 7.58 -1.51 -11.66
CA VAL A 28 8.55 -1.60 -10.55
C VAL A 28 9.37 -2.89 -10.58
N GLY A 29 8.75 -4.03 -10.93
CA GLY A 29 9.44 -5.29 -11.18
C GLY A 29 9.97 -6.02 -9.93
N CYS A 30 9.27 -5.98 -8.81
CA CYS A 30 9.66 -6.64 -7.56
C CYS A 30 9.75 -8.16 -7.72
N VAL A 31 10.91 -8.77 -7.45
CA VAL A 31 11.12 -10.23 -7.60
C VAL A 31 10.23 -11.05 -6.67
N TRP A 32 9.90 -10.53 -5.48
CA TRP A 32 9.06 -11.14 -4.44
C TRP A 32 7.60 -10.65 -4.49
N CYS A 33 7.16 -10.07 -5.63
CA CYS A 33 5.78 -9.62 -5.79
C CYS A 33 4.82 -10.82 -5.69
N ASP A 34 3.81 -10.70 -4.85
CA ASP A 34 2.76 -11.72 -4.66
C ASP A 34 1.58 -11.55 -5.64
N VAL A 35 1.55 -10.45 -6.41
CA VAL A 35 0.49 -10.14 -7.39
C VAL A 35 1.07 -9.86 -8.78
N LYS A 36 1.93 -10.75 -9.30
CA LYS A 36 2.58 -10.58 -10.62
C LYS A 36 1.61 -10.49 -11.78
N ASP A 37 0.40 -11.05 -11.65
CA ASP A 37 -0.66 -10.92 -12.65
C ASP A 37 -1.09 -9.47 -12.88
N SER A 38 -0.91 -8.60 -11.88
CA SER A 38 -1.19 -7.16 -12.00
C SER A 38 -0.22 -6.39 -12.90
N TRP A 39 0.91 -6.96 -13.31
CA TRP A 39 1.95 -6.21 -14.03
C TRP A 39 1.51 -5.80 -15.45
N ASP A 40 0.74 -6.64 -16.11
CA ASP A 40 0.30 -6.43 -17.48
C ASP A 40 -1.15 -5.93 -17.52
N ALA A 41 -1.32 -4.60 -17.64
CA ALA A 41 -2.65 -3.97 -17.68
C ALA A 41 -3.52 -4.46 -18.86
N THR A 42 -2.91 -4.94 -19.95
CA THR A 42 -3.67 -5.38 -21.13
C THR A 42 -4.48 -6.65 -20.92
N LYS A 43 -4.17 -7.41 -19.87
CA LYS A 43 -4.87 -8.65 -19.51
C LYS A 43 -6.14 -8.42 -18.69
N HIS A 44 -6.40 -7.18 -18.30
CA HIS A 44 -7.50 -6.86 -17.38
C HIS A 44 -8.49 -5.91 -18.03
N PRO A 45 -9.80 -6.02 -17.71
CA PRO A 45 -10.82 -5.15 -18.27
C PRO A 45 -10.65 -3.71 -17.79
N ILE A 46 -11.04 -2.76 -18.65
CA ILE A 46 -11.24 -1.38 -18.27
C ILE A 46 -12.63 -1.27 -17.63
N ILE A 47 -12.68 -0.66 -16.46
CA ILE A 47 -13.92 -0.44 -15.68
C ILE A 47 -14.06 1.07 -15.48
N SER A 48 -15.27 1.59 -15.63
CA SER A 48 -15.52 3.01 -15.41
C SER A 48 -15.48 3.37 -13.91
N THR A 49 -15.14 4.61 -13.59
CA THR A 49 -15.17 5.13 -12.22
C THR A 49 -16.55 4.95 -11.58
N ASP A 50 -17.64 5.21 -12.31
CA ASP A 50 -19.00 5.03 -11.84
C ASP A 50 -19.30 3.58 -11.41
N GLU A 51 -18.82 2.59 -12.17
CA GLU A 51 -18.97 1.18 -11.83
C GLU A 51 -18.16 0.80 -10.59
N ILE A 52 -16.97 1.36 -10.41
CA ILE A 52 -16.14 1.16 -9.22
C ILE A 52 -16.86 1.72 -7.99
N VAL A 53 -17.31 2.98 -8.04
CA VAL A 53 -18.00 3.64 -6.92
C VAL A 53 -19.31 2.94 -6.59
N LYS A 54 -20.09 2.53 -7.60
CA LYS A 54 -21.31 1.75 -7.42
C LYS A 54 -21.04 0.42 -6.72
N SER A 55 -19.96 -0.27 -7.09
CA SER A 55 -19.54 -1.51 -6.43
C SER A 55 -19.15 -1.28 -4.98
N ALA A 56 -18.42 -0.19 -4.69
CA ALA A 56 -18.03 0.17 -3.33
C ALA A 56 -19.25 0.49 -2.45
N LEU A 57 -20.23 1.24 -2.98
CA LEU A 57 -21.45 1.61 -2.28
C LEU A 57 -22.36 0.41 -1.91
N ALA A 58 -22.19 -0.74 -2.56
CA ALA A 58 -22.92 -1.96 -2.22
C ALA A 58 -22.50 -2.54 -0.85
N HIS A 59 -21.42 -2.04 -0.24
CA HIS A 59 -20.88 -2.51 1.03
C HIS A 59 -21.01 -1.44 2.13
N PRO A 60 -21.08 -1.83 3.42
CA PRO A 60 -21.30 -0.88 4.51
C PRO A 60 -20.06 -0.04 4.88
N GLY A 61 -18.86 -0.53 4.61
CA GLY A 61 -17.59 0.17 4.89
C GLY A 61 -17.44 1.45 4.05
N ARG A 62 -16.71 2.42 4.59
CA ARG A 62 -16.43 3.70 3.92
C ARG A 62 -14.92 3.99 3.84
N LEU A 63 -14.09 2.97 3.90
CA LEU A 63 -12.67 3.04 3.58
C LEU A 63 -12.47 2.40 2.19
N ALA A 64 -11.93 3.15 1.25
CA ALA A 64 -11.52 2.69 -0.07
C ALA A 64 -9.99 2.61 -0.12
N ILE A 65 -9.44 1.43 -0.45
CA ILE A 65 -8.00 1.23 -0.58
C ILE A 65 -7.66 1.00 -2.04
N ILE A 66 -6.98 1.97 -2.64
CA ILE A 66 -6.50 1.91 -4.00
C ILE A 66 -5.09 1.33 -3.99
N THR A 67 -4.93 0.19 -4.63
CA THR A 67 -3.71 -0.61 -4.67
C THR A 67 -3.56 -1.25 -6.04
N GLY A 68 -2.73 -2.27 -6.18
CA GLY A 68 -2.66 -3.06 -7.41
C GLY A 68 -1.26 -3.44 -7.82
N GLY A 69 -0.92 -3.21 -9.09
CA GLY A 69 0.44 -3.16 -9.58
C GLY A 69 1.13 -1.92 -8.99
N GLU A 70 1.20 -0.84 -9.76
CA GLU A 70 1.57 0.49 -9.23
C GLU A 70 0.46 1.49 -9.56
N PRO A 71 -0.37 1.88 -8.57
CA PRO A 71 -1.53 2.72 -8.85
C PRO A 71 -1.16 4.12 -9.36
N THR A 72 0.01 4.67 -9.04
CA THR A 72 0.46 5.97 -9.53
C THR A 72 0.82 5.99 -11.03
N LEU A 73 0.72 4.87 -11.74
CA LEU A 73 0.77 4.85 -13.21
C LEU A 73 -0.55 5.34 -13.85
N HIS A 74 -1.60 5.52 -13.06
CA HIS A 74 -2.90 5.99 -13.50
C HIS A 74 -3.15 7.41 -12.98
N ASP A 75 -3.92 8.21 -13.75
CA ASP A 75 -4.50 9.45 -13.21
C ASP A 75 -5.72 9.08 -12.36
N LEU A 76 -5.60 9.30 -11.04
CA LEU A 76 -6.59 8.93 -10.04
C LEU A 76 -7.46 10.11 -9.59
N THR A 77 -7.26 11.29 -10.18
CA THR A 77 -7.96 12.52 -9.81
C THR A 77 -9.48 12.35 -9.83
N HIS A 78 -10.02 11.78 -10.92
CA HIS A 78 -11.46 11.59 -11.03
C HIS A 78 -11.98 10.49 -10.08
N LEU A 79 -11.24 9.40 -9.91
CA LEU A 79 -11.63 8.31 -9.01
C LEU A 79 -11.70 8.76 -7.56
N THR A 80 -10.70 9.51 -7.07
CA THR A 80 -10.68 10.00 -5.70
C THR A 80 -11.81 10.99 -5.45
N ALA A 81 -12.07 11.93 -6.38
CA ALA A 81 -13.16 12.89 -6.25
C ALA A 81 -14.54 12.20 -6.16
N GLU A 82 -14.80 11.17 -6.97
CA GLU A 82 -16.06 10.43 -6.93
C GLU A 82 -16.21 9.58 -5.64
N LEU A 83 -15.12 8.98 -5.16
CA LEU A 83 -15.11 8.25 -3.88
C LEU A 83 -15.37 9.20 -2.70
N GLU A 84 -14.73 10.36 -2.67
CA GLU A 84 -14.95 11.40 -1.65
C GLU A 84 -16.41 11.89 -1.66
N ALA A 85 -16.94 12.21 -2.86
CA ALA A 85 -18.35 12.61 -3.03
C ALA A 85 -19.33 11.52 -2.56
N ALA A 86 -18.95 10.24 -2.65
CA ALA A 86 -19.71 9.10 -2.14
C ALA A 86 -19.49 8.83 -0.63
N GLY A 87 -18.67 9.64 0.05
CA GLY A 87 -18.40 9.57 1.50
C GLY A 87 -17.39 8.51 1.90
N PHE A 88 -16.46 8.15 1.00
CA PHE A 88 -15.35 7.25 1.33
C PHE A 88 -14.12 8.02 1.83
N GLU A 89 -13.45 7.47 2.84
CA GLU A 89 -12.06 7.76 3.18
C GLU A 89 -11.17 7.08 2.12
N THR A 90 -10.27 7.82 1.47
CA THR A 90 -9.41 7.34 0.39
C THR A 90 -8.01 7.02 0.89
N ASN A 91 -7.54 5.80 0.66
CA ASN A 91 -6.18 5.36 0.99
C ASN A 91 -5.49 4.83 -0.28
N ILE A 92 -4.26 5.25 -0.52
CA ILE A 92 -3.41 4.68 -1.57
C ILE A 92 -2.28 3.84 -0.98
N GLU A 93 -2.05 2.66 -1.58
CA GLU A 93 -0.90 1.79 -1.34
C GLU A 93 0.02 1.83 -2.57
N THR A 94 1.12 2.55 -2.50
CA THR A 94 2.01 2.78 -3.65
C THR A 94 3.48 2.58 -3.31
N SER A 95 4.31 2.26 -4.31
CA SER A 95 5.77 2.36 -4.18
C SER A 95 6.25 3.81 -4.18
N GLY A 96 5.41 4.75 -4.60
CA GLY A 96 5.74 6.16 -4.76
C GLY A 96 6.61 6.47 -5.96
N SER A 97 6.79 5.54 -6.89
CA SER A 97 7.78 5.66 -7.98
C SER A 97 7.32 6.47 -9.20
N SER A 98 6.08 6.94 -9.21
CA SER A 98 5.50 7.81 -10.26
C SER A 98 4.71 8.94 -9.59
N PRO A 99 4.39 10.05 -10.30
CA PRO A 99 3.70 11.19 -9.69
C PRO A 99 2.36 10.81 -9.06
N LEU A 100 2.13 11.27 -7.85
CA LEU A 100 0.86 11.08 -7.14
C LEU A 100 -0.18 12.05 -7.72
N THR A 101 -1.34 11.53 -8.13
CA THR A 101 -2.50 12.30 -8.59
C THR A 101 -3.71 11.99 -7.73
N GLY A 102 -4.70 12.90 -7.70
CA GLY A 102 -5.90 12.78 -6.86
C GLY A 102 -5.69 13.27 -5.42
N ASP A 103 -6.79 13.30 -4.67
CA ASP A 103 -6.83 13.74 -3.28
C ASP A 103 -6.95 12.53 -2.34
N TRP A 104 -6.15 12.50 -1.28
CA TRP A 104 -5.98 11.34 -0.43
C TRP A 104 -6.09 11.70 1.06
N ASP A 105 -6.92 10.96 1.78
CA ASP A 105 -6.97 11.04 3.25
C ASP A 105 -5.76 10.30 3.87
N TRP A 106 -5.27 9.24 3.20
CA TRP A 106 -4.14 8.46 3.67
C TRP A 106 -3.23 8.00 2.53
N VAL A 107 -1.94 8.32 2.62
CA VAL A 107 -0.93 7.91 1.64
C VAL A 107 0.06 6.96 2.31
N CYS A 108 -0.02 5.66 1.96
CA CYS A 108 0.97 4.67 2.34
C CYS A 108 2.02 4.57 1.23
N VAL A 109 3.23 5.04 1.51
CA VAL A 109 4.39 4.86 0.64
C VAL A 109 5.17 3.64 1.09
N SER A 110 5.30 2.66 0.18
CA SER A 110 6.08 1.44 0.40
C SER A 110 7.25 1.36 -0.58
N PRO A 111 8.40 1.98 -0.29
CA PRO A 111 9.54 2.06 -1.19
C PRO A 111 10.00 0.69 -1.68
N LYS A 112 10.46 0.62 -2.91
CA LYS A 112 11.00 -0.60 -3.52
C LYS A 112 12.41 -0.36 -4.05
N LYS A 113 13.31 -1.32 -3.84
CA LYS A 113 14.72 -1.21 -4.30
C LYS A 113 14.86 -1.22 -5.82
N PHE A 114 13.85 -1.71 -6.52
CA PHE A 114 13.86 -1.86 -7.98
C PHE A 114 13.56 -0.54 -8.70
N LYS A 115 12.78 0.33 -8.09
CA LYS A 115 12.45 1.67 -8.56
C LYS A 115 12.21 2.57 -7.34
N ALA A 116 13.07 3.55 -7.14
CA ALA A 116 12.98 4.45 -5.99
C ALA A 116 11.71 5.31 -6.03
N PRO A 117 11.13 5.65 -4.88
CA PRO A 117 10.06 6.63 -4.81
C PRO A 117 10.55 8.03 -5.21
N LEU A 118 9.65 8.83 -5.74
CA LEU A 118 9.91 10.25 -5.99
C LEU A 118 9.99 11.00 -4.64
N PRO A 119 10.96 11.91 -4.46
CA PRO A 119 11.10 12.66 -3.21
C PRO A 119 9.85 13.44 -2.81
N GLU A 120 9.11 13.98 -3.78
CA GLU A 120 7.85 14.69 -3.56
C GLU A 120 6.77 13.79 -2.96
N ASN A 121 6.67 12.52 -3.37
CA ASN A 121 5.69 11.59 -2.83
C ASN A 121 5.96 11.23 -1.37
N LEU A 122 7.23 11.22 -0.96
CA LEU A 122 7.61 11.00 0.44
C LEU A 122 7.10 12.12 1.36
N GLN A 123 6.96 13.35 0.84
CA GLN A 123 6.45 14.50 1.61
C GLN A 123 4.96 14.42 1.89
N TYR A 124 4.20 13.63 1.13
CA TYR A 124 2.77 13.39 1.34
C TYR A 124 2.51 12.12 2.17
N ALA A 125 3.55 11.35 2.52
CA ALA A 125 3.37 10.08 3.22
C ALA A 125 2.72 10.27 4.60
N SER A 126 1.55 9.67 4.78
CA SER A 126 0.91 9.44 6.08
C SER A 126 1.51 8.20 6.76
N GLU A 127 1.97 7.25 5.94
CA GLU A 127 2.58 5.98 6.33
C GLU A 127 3.77 5.65 5.43
N LEU A 128 4.86 5.25 6.05
CA LEU A 128 6.01 4.63 5.40
C LEU A 128 6.06 3.15 5.80
N LYS A 129 5.78 2.24 4.88
CA LYS A 129 5.77 0.80 5.11
C LYS A 129 6.90 0.12 4.35
N VAL A 130 7.93 -0.33 5.06
CA VAL A 130 9.14 -0.90 4.45
C VAL A 130 9.16 -2.41 4.60
N VAL A 131 9.19 -3.11 3.46
CA VAL A 131 9.32 -4.57 3.44
C VAL A 131 10.75 -4.96 3.73
N ILE A 132 10.94 -5.79 4.77
CA ILE A 132 12.23 -6.32 5.20
C ILE A 132 12.41 -7.73 4.66
N PHE A 133 13.33 -7.88 3.71
CA PHE A 133 13.71 -9.14 3.08
C PHE A 133 15.01 -9.71 3.67
N ASN A 134 15.89 -8.84 4.18
CA ASN A 134 17.14 -9.19 4.85
C ASN A 134 17.59 -8.06 5.79
N VAL A 135 18.66 -8.31 6.58
CA VAL A 135 19.15 -7.39 7.62
C VAL A 135 19.60 -6.02 7.10
N HIS A 136 20.04 -5.92 5.85
CA HIS A 136 20.46 -4.64 5.26
C HIS A 136 19.28 -3.72 4.96
N ASP A 137 18.05 -4.25 4.98
CA ASP A 137 16.85 -3.46 4.71
C ASP A 137 16.49 -2.53 5.87
N PHE A 138 16.99 -2.79 7.10
CA PHE A 138 16.82 -1.86 8.23
C PHE A 138 17.55 -0.54 7.99
N GLU A 139 18.78 -0.56 7.51
CA GLU A 139 19.53 0.65 7.18
C GLU A 139 18.86 1.42 6.03
N TRP A 140 18.35 0.68 5.04
CA TRP A 140 17.61 1.25 3.94
C TRP A 140 16.29 1.88 4.41
N ALA A 141 15.55 1.24 5.32
CA ALA A 141 14.36 1.81 5.94
C ALA A 141 14.66 3.12 6.68
N GLU A 142 15.76 3.18 7.43
CA GLU A 142 16.20 4.39 8.11
C GLU A 142 16.51 5.54 7.15
N THR A 143 16.98 5.24 5.96
CA THR A 143 17.24 6.26 4.92
C THR A 143 15.96 6.95 4.49
N TYR A 144 14.85 6.22 4.34
CA TYR A 144 13.54 6.80 3.98
C TYR A 144 12.83 7.42 5.17
N ALA A 145 12.98 6.86 6.38
CA ALA A 145 12.42 7.45 7.59
C ALA A 145 12.88 8.89 7.86
N LYS A 146 14.05 9.27 7.35
CA LYS A 146 14.59 10.65 7.44
C LYS A 146 13.99 11.60 6.38
N GLN A 147 13.27 11.08 5.41
CA GLN A 147 12.76 11.82 4.26
C GLN A 147 11.25 12.04 4.30
N VAL A 148 10.54 11.41 5.22
CA VAL A 148 9.09 11.57 5.40
C VAL A 148 8.79 12.61 6.49
N PRO A 149 7.57 13.20 6.51
CA PRO A 149 7.16 14.14 7.54
C PRO A 149 7.19 13.55 8.95
N PRO A 150 7.36 14.38 10.00
CA PRO A 150 7.44 13.90 11.40
C PRO A 150 6.17 13.18 11.89
N TYR A 151 5.01 13.45 11.27
CA TYR A 151 3.74 12.79 11.62
C TYR A 151 3.56 11.43 10.92
N CYS A 152 4.39 11.12 9.93
CA CYS A 152 4.33 9.88 9.18
C CYS A 152 4.51 8.66 10.09
N LYS A 153 3.61 7.70 10.01
CA LYS A 153 3.71 6.43 10.72
C LYS A 153 4.75 5.54 10.05
N LEU A 154 5.59 4.90 10.84
CA LEU A 154 6.71 4.09 10.34
C LEU A 154 6.48 2.61 10.62
N TYR A 155 6.36 1.80 9.55
CA TYR A 155 6.11 0.37 9.64
C TYR A 155 7.23 -0.45 9.01
N LEU A 156 7.62 -1.52 9.69
CA LEU A 156 8.46 -2.58 9.15
C LEU A 156 7.61 -3.83 8.92
N GLN A 157 7.65 -4.36 7.70
CA GLN A 157 6.88 -5.53 7.31
C GLN A 157 7.82 -6.66 6.90
N PRO A 158 7.85 -7.80 7.63
CA PRO A 158 8.58 -8.98 7.16
C PRO A 158 8.08 -9.42 5.78
N GLU A 159 8.99 -9.70 4.85
CA GLU A 159 8.61 -10.32 3.59
C GLU A 159 8.03 -11.71 3.86
N TRP A 160 6.93 -12.05 3.15
CA TRP A 160 6.07 -13.18 3.52
C TRP A 160 6.78 -14.53 3.50
N ASP A 161 7.47 -14.85 2.41
CA ASP A 161 8.13 -16.16 2.23
C ASP A 161 9.30 -16.36 3.19
N LYS A 162 9.85 -15.25 3.72
CA LYS A 162 10.91 -15.24 4.72
C LYS A 162 10.44 -14.91 6.13
N SER A 163 9.14 -14.80 6.34
CA SER A 163 8.56 -14.32 7.60
C SER A 163 9.06 -15.10 8.82
N ALA A 164 9.22 -16.42 8.73
CA ALA A 164 9.75 -17.23 9.83
C ALA A 164 11.16 -16.82 10.27
N GLN A 165 12.00 -16.34 9.35
CA GLN A 165 13.37 -15.91 9.63
C GLN A 165 13.45 -14.43 9.98
N ILE A 166 12.66 -13.59 9.30
CA ILE A 166 12.77 -12.13 9.36
C ILE A 166 11.95 -11.55 10.52
N THR A 167 10.78 -12.11 10.83
CA THR A 167 9.92 -11.56 11.91
C THR A 167 10.63 -11.43 13.26
N PRO A 168 11.41 -12.42 13.74
CA PRO A 168 12.16 -12.26 14.99
C PRO A 168 13.14 -11.08 14.95
N LEU A 169 13.80 -10.85 13.83
CA LEU A 169 14.76 -9.75 13.66
C LEU A 169 14.04 -8.40 13.64
N VAL A 170 12.90 -8.31 12.97
CA VAL A 170 12.05 -7.11 12.94
C VAL A 170 11.55 -6.78 14.35
N ILE A 171 11.11 -7.77 15.13
CA ILE A 171 10.66 -7.56 16.51
C ILE A 171 11.79 -6.98 17.37
N GLU A 172 12.99 -7.58 17.32
CA GLU A 172 14.13 -7.08 18.11
C GLU A 172 14.56 -5.69 17.66
N TYR A 173 14.50 -5.43 16.35
CA TYR A 173 14.81 -4.10 15.81
C TYR A 173 13.80 -3.04 16.29
N ILE A 174 12.50 -3.32 16.26
CA ILE A 174 11.44 -2.41 16.75
C ILE A 174 11.62 -2.14 18.25
N LYS A 175 11.89 -3.17 19.05
CA LYS A 175 12.14 -3.01 20.50
C LYS A 175 13.33 -2.08 20.78
N ALA A 176 14.35 -2.11 19.94
CA ALA A 176 15.52 -1.22 20.03
C ALA A 176 15.26 0.17 19.41
N ASN A 177 14.29 0.30 18.51
CA ASN A 177 13.96 1.51 17.77
C ASN A 177 12.44 1.77 17.80
N PRO A 178 11.87 2.26 18.91
CA PRO A 178 10.42 2.31 19.18
C PRO A 178 9.64 3.31 18.33
N LYS A 179 10.29 4.03 17.42
CA LYS A 179 9.61 4.82 16.38
C LYS A 179 8.97 3.96 15.29
N TRP A 180 9.41 2.71 15.14
CA TRP A 180 8.90 1.75 14.20
C TRP A 180 7.81 0.88 14.82
N GLU A 181 6.82 0.53 14.04
CA GLU A 181 5.76 -0.42 14.38
C GLU A 181 5.80 -1.63 13.44
N LEU A 182 5.25 -2.75 13.89
CA LEU A 182 5.16 -3.96 13.07
C LEU A 182 3.93 -3.90 12.16
N SER A 183 4.14 -4.02 10.86
CA SER A 183 3.08 -4.38 9.92
C SER A 183 3.15 -5.87 9.64
N ALA A 184 2.13 -6.62 10.05
CA ALA A 184 1.95 -8.00 9.63
C ALA A 184 1.06 -8.06 8.39
N GLN A 185 1.17 -9.14 7.60
CA GLN A 185 0.21 -9.42 6.53
C GLN A 185 -0.95 -10.25 7.11
N LEU A 186 -1.77 -9.62 7.96
CA LEU A 186 -2.81 -10.29 8.75
C LEU A 186 -3.78 -11.08 7.87
N HIS A 187 -4.14 -10.53 6.69
CA HIS A 187 -5.03 -11.18 5.73
C HIS A 187 -4.55 -12.58 5.34
N LYS A 188 -3.24 -12.81 5.24
CA LYS A 188 -2.67 -14.14 4.94
C LYS A 188 -2.84 -15.13 6.10
N TYR A 189 -2.76 -14.64 7.37
CA TYR A 189 -2.96 -15.49 8.55
C TYR A 189 -4.43 -15.88 8.76
N ILE A 190 -5.36 -14.93 8.50
CA ILE A 190 -6.81 -15.17 8.67
C ILE A 190 -7.49 -15.65 7.38
N GLN A 191 -6.74 -15.81 6.29
CA GLN A 191 -7.19 -16.37 5.01
C GLN A 191 -8.36 -15.59 4.38
N VAL A 192 -8.29 -14.27 4.40
CA VAL A 192 -9.20 -13.39 3.65
C VAL A 192 -8.49 -12.78 2.45
N PRO A 193 -9.24 -12.33 1.41
CA PRO A 193 -8.65 -11.67 0.25
C PRO A 193 -7.84 -10.44 0.61
#